data_6857bc334a4eac6f2f588d66673f9cb0
#
_entry.id   6857bc334a4eac6f2f588d66673f9cb0
#
_cell.length_a   1.000
_cell.length_b   1.000
_cell.length_c   1.000
_cell.angle_alpha   90.00
_cell.angle_beta   90.00
_cell.angle_gamma   90.00
#
_symmetry.space_group_name_H-M   'P 1'
#
loop_
_entity.id
_entity.type
_entity.pdbx_description
1 polymer ?
#
loop_
_entity_poly.entity_id
_entity_poly.type
_entity_poly.pdbx_seq_one_letter_code
_entity_poly.pdbx_strand_id
1 'polypeptide(L)'
;MQLTRKVAAVNDPNSAWANMEAHWILIEDLMGGTYEMRRKHRRYLPQEPREEDESYDNRLARSVCPPYYQRLERMLAGMLTRKPVRLEEVSDVVREQLFDVDLQGNDLNIWTYELGRKMVRYGHAGVLVDAPAAGENGRPYWVTYTPRDILGWRTEMSEGAQKLTQLRLMERIVVADGLYGEKQVEQIRVLTPGAFELHQRNEKASWQIVDEGTTSLSEIPFSVAYSNRVGMFESRPPMEDIAELNLKTYQIQSDLDNMLHISGVPMLAFYGFPTSAEEVSAGPGEAIAFPADGRAEYIEPAGKSYDSQFKRLEQLAGQINELGLSAVLGQKLSAETAEAKRIDRSQGDSTMMVIAQQVQDTIDNCLRFHAEYLNIIQVGNSIVNRDFVGARLEPADQLALLQTYTAGVISQKTLLEQLANGDVLGDDFEVEEELMATQNGGLIEMAGGQQQQVEDSIPEDISTDDS
;
A
#
# COMPACT_ATOMS: atom_id res chain seq x y z
N MET A 1 11.51 50.36 5.93
CA MET A 1 10.98 49.40 4.94
C MET A 1 9.97 48.54 5.66
N GLN A 2 8.67 48.89 5.61
CA GLN A 2 7.61 48.08 6.23
C GLN A 2 7.44 46.83 5.36
N LEU A 3 7.85 45.69 5.89
CA LEU A 3 7.49 44.39 5.34
C LEU A 3 5.97 44.26 5.49
N THR A 4 5.23 44.52 4.42
CA THR A 4 3.81 44.13 4.33
C THR A 4 3.77 42.60 4.48
N ARG A 5 3.45 42.10 5.68
CA ARG A 5 3.18 40.70 5.92
C ARG A 5 2.02 40.33 5.01
N LYS A 6 2.29 39.58 3.96
CA LYS A 6 1.26 38.95 3.13
C LYS A 6 0.44 38.05 4.07
N VAL A 7 -0.82 38.36 4.26
CA VAL A 7 -1.72 37.50 5.03
C VAL A 7 -1.83 36.19 4.23
N ALA A 8 -1.45 35.07 4.84
CA ALA A 8 -1.56 33.79 4.19
C ALA A 8 -3.02 33.46 3.89
N ALA A 9 -3.29 32.99 2.70
CA ALA A 9 -4.64 32.54 2.31
C ALA A 9 -4.95 31.20 2.96
N VAL A 10 -6.24 30.84 3.05
CA VAL A 10 -6.69 29.59 3.67
C VAL A 10 -6.07 28.35 3.00
N ASN A 11 -5.77 28.43 1.70
CA ASN A 11 -5.17 27.36 0.91
C ASN A 11 -3.63 27.37 0.89
N ASP A 12 -2.97 28.35 1.50
CA ASP A 12 -1.50 28.36 1.54
C ASP A 12 -1.01 27.26 2.49
N PRO A 13 -0.20 26.29 2.00
CA PRO A 13 0.33 25.24 2.86
C PRO A 13 1.33 25.81 3.87
N ASN A 14 1.52 25.09 4.99
CA ASN A 14 2.55 25.48 5.94
C ASN A 14 3.97 25.09 5.45
N SER A 15 5.02 25.56 6.15
CA SER A 15 6.41 25.30 5.77
C SER A 15 6.78 23.81 5.83
N ALA A 16 6.24 23.08 6.79
CA ALA A 16 6.49 21.64 6.93
C ALA A 16 5.93 20.87 5.72
N TRP A 17 4.73 21.21 5.26
CA TRP A 17 4.15 20.66 4.03
C TRP A 17 5.04 20.92 2.81
N ALA A 18 5.50 22.16 2.66
CA ALA A 18 6.35 22.57 1.53
C ALA A 18 7.71 21.82 1.52
N ASN A 19 8.26 21.52 2.70
CA ASN A 19 9.48 20.72 2.82
C ASN A 19 9.27 19.24 2.44
N MET A 20 8.09 18.70 2.67
CA MET A 20 7.76 17.31 2.34
C MET A 20 7.37 17.11 0.87
N GLU A 21 6.84 18.13 0.19
CA GLU A 21 6.30 18.01 -1.17
C GLU A 21 7.30 17.39 -2.16
N ALA A 22 8.59 17.76 -2.06
CA ALA A 22 9.64 17.28 -2.95
C ALA A 22 9.78 15.75 -2.94
N HIS A 23 9.53 15.11 -1.78
CA HIS A 23 9.63 13.66 -1.60
C HIS A 23 8.45 12.89 -2.23
N TRP A 24 7.31 13.55 -2.45
CA TRP A 24 6.11 12.88 -2.97
C TRP A 24 6.04 12.88 -4.50
N ILE A 25 6.62 13.90 -5.15
CA ILE A 25 6.43 14.16 -6.59
C ILE A 25 6.87 12.96 -7.45
N LEU A 26 8.09 12.45 -7.23
CA LEU A 26 8.60 11.30 -7.98
C LEU A 26 7.74 10.05 -7.76
N ILE A 27 7.36 9.82 -6.52
CA ILE A 27 6.56 8.65 -6.14
C ILE A 27 5.19 8.68 -6.83
N GLU A 28 4.51 9.83 -6.83
CA GLU A 28 3.22 9.99 -7.51
C GLU A 28 3.33 9.78 -9.01
N ASP A 29 4.37 10.33 -9.63
CA ASP A 29 4.60 10.17 -11.06
C ASP A 29 4.90 8.69 -11.41
N LEU A 30 5.66 7.97 -10.58
CA LEU A 30 5.87 6.52 -10.70
C LEU A 30 4.57 5.73 -10.51
N MET A 31 3.70 6.14 -9.60
CA MET A 31 2.38 5.52 -9.40
C MET A 31 1.46 5.70 -10.61
N GLY A 32 1.63 6.75 -11.38
CA GLY A 32 0.96 6.95 -12.67
C GLY A 32 1.50 6.04 -13.81
N GLY A 33 2.60 5.33 -13.55
CA GLY A 33 3.20 4.36 -14.47
C GLY A 33 3.78 4.98 -15.73
N THR A 34 3.95 4.15 -16.76
CA THR A 34 4.59 4.56 -18.03
C THR A 34 3.92 5.79 -18.66
N TYR A 35 2.59 5.88 -18.59
CA TYR A 35 1.86 7.03 -19.15
C TYR A 35 2.27 8.34 -18.50
N GLU A 36 2.24 8.39 -17.17
CA GLU A 36 2.59 9.61 -16.44
C GLU A 36 4.09 9.94 -16.58
N MET A 37 4.96 8.94 -16.51
CA MET A 37 6.41 9.13 -16.68
C MET A 37 6.76 9.69 -18.07
N ARG A 38 6.10 9.23 -19.12
CA ARG A 38 6.22 9.80 -20.48
C ARG A 38 5.72 11.23 -20.55
N ARG A 39 4.58 11.54 -19.89
CA ARG A 39 3.98 12.88 -19.85
C ARG A 39 4.90 13.93 -19.20
N LYS A 40 5.77 13.50 -18.30
CA LYS A 40 6.77 14.37 -17.64
C LYS A 40 8.02 14.61 -18.47
N HIS A 41 8.16 13.96 -19.62
CA HIS A 41 9.20 14.22 -20.62
C HIS A 41 10.62 14.30 -20.01
N ARG A 42 11.32 15.39 -20.33
CA ARG A 42 12.71 15.70 -19.94
C ARG A 42 12.96 15.73 -18.44
N ARG A 43 11.92 15.75 -17.62
CA ARG A 43 12.07 15.69 -16.17
C ARG A 43 12.68 14.37 -15.72
N TYR A 44 12.29 13.25 -16.35
CA TYR A 44 12.71 11.90 -15.96
C TYR A 44 13.55 11.19 -17.02
N LEU A 45 13.39 11.57 -18.27
CA LEU A 45 14.26 11.13 -19.37
C LEU A 45 14.93 12.35 -19.99
N PRO A 46 16.12 12.74 -19.52
CA PRO A 46 16.86 13.84 -20.12
C PRO A 46 17.14 13.60 -21.59
N GLN A 47 17.05 14.65 -22.39
CA GLN A 47 17.47 14.63 -23.79
C GLN A 47 18.99 14.81 -23.83
N GLU A 48 19.68 13.99 -24.65
CA GLU A 48 21.10 14.09 -24.84
C GLU A 48 21.46 15.38 -25.62
N PRO A 49 22.62 16.02 -25.37
CA PRO A 49 22.97 17.32 -25.97
C PRO A 49 22.98 17.36 -27.50
N ARG A 50 23.08 16.21 -28.17
CA ARG A 50 23.10 16.06 -29.63
C ARG A 50 21.93 15.25 -30.17
N GLU A 51 20.97 14.90 -29.33
CA GLU A 51 19.78 14.19 -29.73
C GLU A 51 18.77 15.18 -30.31
N GLU A 52 18.36 14.96 -31.57
CA GLU A 52 17.31 15.75 -32.19
C GLU A 52 15.96 15.51 -31.51
N ASP A 53 15.06 16.51 -31.55
CA ASP A 53 13.75 16.44 -30.90
C ASP A 53 12.93 15.24 -31.39
N GLU A 54 12.94 14.95 -32.70
CA GLU A 54 12.24 13.80 -33.26
C GLU A 54 12.79 12.47 -32.74
N SER A 55 14.12 12.35 -32.63
CA SER A 55 14.78 11.17 -32.07
C SER A 55 14.43 10.98 -30.61
N TYR A 56 14.40 12.06 -29.84
CA TYR A 56 13.98 12.06 -28.44
C TYR A 56 12.52 11.62 -28.29
N ASP A 57 11.61 12.18 -29.07
CA ASP A 57 10.17 11.81 -29.02
C ASP A 57 9.96 10.34 -29.40
N ASN A 58 10.69 9.84 -30.38
CA ASN A 58 10.67 8.44 -30.77
C ASN A 58 11.21 7.52 -29.64
N ARG A 59 12.28 7.91 -28.94
CA ARG A 59 12.81 7.20 -27.77
C ARG A 59 11.81 7.23 -26.61
N LEU A 60 11.24 8.39 -26.32
CA LEU A 60 10.23 8.57 -25.28
C LEU A 60 8.98 7.70 -25.53
N ALA A 61 8.50 7.66 -26.78
CA ALA A 61 7.33 6.86 -27.18
C ALA A 61 7.53 5.35 -26.99
N ARG A 62 8.78 4.87 -27.11
CA ARG A 62 9.13 3.44 -26.89
C ARG A 62 9.45 3.12 -25.44
N SER A 63 9.89 4.09 -24.63
CA SER A 63 10.32 3.86 -23.26
C SER A 63 9.19 3.30 -22.37
N VAL A 64 9.51 2.32 -21.54
CA VAL A 64 8.56 1.70 -20.59
C VAL A 64 9.13 1.82 -19.18
N CYS A 65 8.35 2.36 -18.26
CA CYS A 65 8.74 2.43 -16.85
C CYS A 65 8.33 1.13 -16.14
N PRO A 66 9.29 0.33 -15.66
CA PRO A 66 8.98 -0.88 -14.90
C PRO A 66 8.22 -0.53 -13.61
N PRO A 67 7.14 -1.27 -13.26
CA PRO A 67 6.28 -0.92 -12.14
C PRO A 67 6.78 -1.46 -10.79
N TYR A 68 8.08 -1.32 -10.48
CA TYR A 68 8.66 -1.88 -9.25
C TYR A 68 8.06 -1.25 -8.00
N TYR A 69 8.01 0.08 -7.94
CA TYR A 69 7.45 0.79 -6.79
C TYR A 69 5.97 0.48 -6.58
N GLN A 70 5.18 0.44 -7.66
CA GLN A 70 3.75 0.12 -7.60
C GLN A 70 3.49 -1.29 -7.05
N ARG A 71 4.31 -2.28 -7.48
CA ARG A 71 4.19 -3.66 -7.01
C ARG A 71 4.54 -3.78 -5.54
N LEU A 72 5.62 -3.12 -5.13
CA LEU A 72 6.08 -3.13 -3.74
C LEU A 72 5.06 -2.46 -2.82
N GLU A 73 4.51 -1.30 -3.18
CA GLU A 73 3.47 -0.62 -2.42
C GLU A 73 2.26 -1.54 -2.17
N ARG A 74 1.76 -2.20 -3.23
CA ARG A 74 0.63 -3.13 -3.12
C ARG A 74 0.97 -4.35 -2.26
N MET A 75 2.17 -4.88 -2.39
CA MET A 75 2.63 -6.03 -1.61
C MET A 75 2.68 -5.69 -0.11
N LEU A 76 3.29 -4.56 0.24
CA LEU A 76 3.42 -4.14 1.64
C LEU A 76 2.05 -3.82 2.26
N ALA A 77 1.18 -3.12 1.53
CA ALA A 77 -0.17 -2.86 2.01
C ALA A 77 -0.99 -4.15 2.16
N GLY A 78 -0.85 -5.10 1.22
CA GLY A 78 -1.53 -6.40 1.30
C GLY A 78 -1.11 -7.26 2.49
N MET A 79 0.11 -7.07 2.99
CA MET A 79 0.57 -7.78 4.19
C MET A 79 -0.17 -7.34 5.46
N LEU A 80 -0.63 -6.09 5.53
CA LEU A 80 -1.41 -5.59 6.68
C LEU A 80 -2.76 -6.31 6.81
N THR A 81 -3.36 -6.65 5.67
CA THR A 81 -4.68 -7.29 5.60
C THR A 81 -4.62 -8.75 5.20
N ARG A 82 -3.45 -9.40 5.34
CA ARG A 82 -3.30 -10.85 5.11
C ARG A 82 -4.22 -11.65 6.03
N LYS A 83 -4.36 -11.21 7.27
CA LYS A 83 -5.41 -11.65 8.19
C LYS A 83 -6.37 -10.50 8.40
N PRO A 84 -7.69 -10.75 8.44
CA PRO A 84 -8.68 -9.71 8.67
C PRO A 84 -8.42 -8.92 9.97
N VAL A 85 -8.73 -7.64 9.96
CA VAL A 85 -8.72 -6.82 11.18
C VAL A 85 -9.79 -7.35 12.12
N ARG A 86 -9.39 -7.76 13.31
CA ARG A 86 -10.32 -8.23 14.35
C ARG A 86 -10.69 -7.07 15.26
N LEU A 87 -11.94 -7.09 15.70
CA LEU A 87 -12.49 -6.10 16.61
C LEU A 87 -12.84 -6.78 17.93
N GLU A 88 -12.28 -6.31 19.03
CA GLU A 88 -12.52 -6.82 20.38
C GLU A 88 -13.33 -5.81 21.19
N GLU A 89 -14.36 -6.26 21.86
CA GLU A 89 -15.22 -5.47 22.76
C GLU A 89 -15.87 -4.23 22.09
N VAL A 90 -15.94 -4.20 20.76
CA VAL A 90 -16.60 -3.13 20.00
C VAL A 90 -18.12 -3.38 20.01
N SER A 91 -18.90 -2.32 20.26
CA SER A 91 -20.36 -2.42 20.26
C SER A 91 -20.90 -2.88 18.90
N ASP A 92 -21.99 -3.68 18.89
CA ASP A 92 -22.57 -4.22 17.65
C ASP A 92 -22.99 -3.10 16.68
N VAL A 93 -23.50 -1.99 17.19
CA VAL A 93 -23.90 -0.83 16.38
C VAL A 93 -22.71 -0.27 15.60
N VAL A 94 -21.55 -0.11 16.25
CA VAL A 94 -20.33 0.36 15.58
C VAL A 94 -19.81 -0.70 14.60
N ARG A 95 -19.81 -1.97 15.02
CA ARG A 95 -19.36 -3.10 14.20
C ARG A 95 -20.13 -3.19 12.88
N GLU A 96 -21.47 -3.06 12.93
CA GLU A 96 -22.30 -3.07 11.73
C GLU A 96 -21.99 -1.89 10.79
N GLN A 97 -21.68 -0.72 11.32
CA GLN A 97 -21.33 0.44 10.50
C GLN A 97 -19.98 0.32 9.82
N LEU A 98 -19.06 -0.51 10.35
CA LEU A 98 -17.73 -0.76 9.76
C LEU A 98 -17.74 -1.73 8.57
N PHE A 99 -18.90 -2.29 8.18
CA PHE A 99 -19.05 -2.96 6.88
C PHE A 99 -19.05 -1.99 5.68
N ASP A 100 -19.24 -0.70 5.95
CA ASP A 100 -19.11 0.38 4.98
C ASP A 100 -18.54 1.61 5.71
N VAL A 101 -17.22 1.63 5.90
CA VAL A 101 -16.50 2.59 6.75
C VAL A 101 -16.61 4.03 6.24
N ASP A 102 -16.56 4.20 4.92
CA ASP A 102 -16.39 5.47 4.22
C ASP A 102 -17.63 5.92 3.41
N LEU A 103 -18.76 5.24 3.56
CA LEU A 103 -19.98 5.44 2.77
C LEU A 103 -19.79 5.20 1.25
N GLN A 104 -18.76 4.43 0.87
CA GLN A 104 -18.47 4.06 -0.51
C GLN A 104 -18.51 2.55 -0.76
N GLY A 105 -18.95 1.78 0.26
CA GLY A 105 -19.04 0.33 0.22
C GLY A 105 -17.75 -0.40 0.60
N ASN A 106 -16.77 0.30 1.17
CA ASN A 106 -15.54 -0.32 1.66
C ASN A 106 -15.70 -0.79 3.10
N ASP A 107 -15.45 -2.07 3.33
CA ASP A 107 -15.34 -2.62 4.68
C ASP A 107 -14.03 -2.20 5.35
N LEU A 108 -13.90 -2.50 6.64
CA LEU A 108 -12.72 -2.14 7.43
C LEU A 108 -11.41 -2.74 6.86
N ASN A 109 -11.45 -3.93 6.24
CA ASN A 109 -10.24 -4.56 5.69
C ASN A 109 -9.78 -3.86 4.42
N ILE A 110 -10.69 -3.60 3.48
CA ILE A 110 -10.40 -2.85 2.24
C ILE A 110 -9.93 -1.45 2.59
N TRP A 111 -10.61 -0.79 3.53
CA TRP A 111 -10.23 0.53 4.01
C TRP A 111 -8.82 0.54 4.64
N THR A 112 -8.48 -0.47 5.46
CA THR A 112 -7.15 -0.64 6.07
C THR A 112 -6.07 -0.84 5.01
N TYR A 113 -6.36 -1.63 3.97
CA TYR A 113 -5.46 -1.81 2.83
C TYR A 113 -5.17 -0.48 2.12
N GLU A 114 -6.20 0.31 1.84
CA GLU A 114 -6.04 1.62 1.18
C GLU A 114 -5.31 2.63 2.08
N LEU A 115 -5.54 2.60 3.40
CA LEU A 115 -4.77 3.39 4.36
C LEU A 115 -3.28 3.01 4.33
N GLY A 116 -2.98 1.72 4.37
CA GLY A 116 -1.62 1.20 4.28
C GLY A 116 -0.89 1.63 3.00
N ARG A 117 -1.57 1.61 1.86
CA ARG A 117 -1.04 2.11 0.59
C ARG A 117 -0.64 3.58 0.68
N LYS A 118 -1.50 4.44 1.25
CA LYS A 118 -1.21 5.86 1.43
C LYS A 118 -0.01 6.08 2.36
N MET A 119 0.07 5.30 3.44
CA MET A 119 1.20 5.36 4.38
C MET A 119 2.53 4.99 3.71
N VAL A 120 2.56 3.91 2.92
CA VAL A 120 3.76 3.50 2.17
C VAL A 120 4.16 4.55 1.13
N ARG A 121 3.19 5.13 0.45
CA ARG A 121 3.41 6.12 -0.62
C ARG A 121 3.92 7.46 -0.10
N TYR A 122 3.32 7.97 0.97
CA TYR A 122 3.52 9.35 1.43
C TYR A 122 4.26 9.48 2.75
N GLY A 123 4.45 8.38 3.48
CA GLY A 123 5.04 8.42 4.83
C GLY A 123 4.03 8.56 5.95
N HIS A 124 2.85 9.12 5.68
CA HIS A 124 1.72 9.15 6.60
C HIS A 124 0.40 9.32 5.84
N ALA A 125 -0.71 9.09 6.54
CA ALA A 125 -2.05 9.42 6.08
C ALA A 125 -2.89 9.90 7.27
N GLY A 126 -3.79 10.83 7.03
CA GLY A 126 -4.72 11.33 8.04
C GLY A 126 -6.10 10.72 7.86
N VAL A 127 -6.82 10.53 8.94
CA VAL A 127 -8.19 10.04 8.96
C VAL A 127 -9.06 10.98 9.77
N LEU A 128 -10.07 11.55 9.14
CA LEU A 128 -11.12 12.32 9.78
C LEU A 128 -12.31 11.37 10.03
N VAL A 129 -12.76 11.30 11.25
CA VAL A 129 -14.08 10.74 11.55
C VAL A 129 -15.08 11.88 11.44
N ASP A 130 -15.88 11.85 10.38
CA ASP A 130 -16.89 12.87 10.10
C ASP A 130 -18.29 12.33 10.41
N ALA A 131 -19.22 13.21 10.63
CA ALA A 131 -20.61 12.86 10.89
C ALA A 131 -21.53 13.87 10.17
N PRO A 132 -22.74 13.44 9.72
CA PRO A 132 -23.73 14.35 9.18
C PRO A 132 -24.07 15.47 10.16
N ALA A 133 -24.54 16.61 9.62
CA ALA A 133 -24.98 17.72 10.43
C ALA A 133 -26.10 17.32 11.40
N ALA A 134 -26.20 17.97 12.55
CA ALA A 134 -27.22 17.68 13.55
C ALA A 134 -28.61 17.81 12.96
N GLY A 135 -29.37 16.72 12.99
CA GLY A 135 -30.76 16.65 12.43
C GLY A 135 -30.84 16.01 11.04
N GLU A 136 -29.73 15.71 10.40
CA GLU A 136 -29.69 14.89 9.19
C GLU A 136 -29.65 13.39 9.55
N ASN A 137 -30.36 12.58 8.76
CA ASN A 137 -30.30 11.13 8.91
C ASN A 137 -28.97 10.63 8.36
N GLY A 138 -28.13 10.11 9.23
CA GLY A 138 -26.83 9.55 8.83
C GLY A 138 -26.07 9.01 10.02
N ARG A 139 -24.91 8.45 9.74
CA ARG A 139 -24.01 7.86 10.73
C ARG A 139 -22.59 8.43 10.58
N PRO A 140 -21.75 8.34 11.60
CA PRO A 140 -20.33 8.66 11.44
C PRO A 140 -19.67 7.78 10.36
N TYR A 141 -18.69 8.34 9.67
CA TYR A 141 -17.89 7.67 8.62
C TYR A 141 -16.47 8.21 8.62
N TRP A 142 -15.56 7.47 7.97
CA TRP A 142 -14.13 7.80 8.01
C TRP A 142 -13.65 8.27 6.65
N VAL A 143 -13.05 9.46 6.61
CA VAL A 143 -12.48 10.04 5.41
C VAL A 143 -10.95 10.05 5.51
N THR A 144 -10.29 9.43 4.54
CA THR A 144 -8.81 9.38 4.52
C THR A 144 -8.24 10.49 3.67
N TYR A 145 -7.30 11.25 4.24
CA TYR A 145 -6.56 12.32 3.58
C TYR A 145 -5.11 11.91 3.35
N THR A 146 -4.58 12.24 2.16
CA THR A 146 -3.15 12.17 1.92
C THR A 146 -2.43 13.37 2.56
N PRO A 147 -1.12 13.31 2.81
CA PRO A 147 -0.38 14.47 3.30
C PRO A 147 -0.49 15.70 2.39
N ARG A 148 -0.71 15.51 1.09
CA ARG A 148 -0.93 16.62 0.15
C ARG A 148 -2.21 17.40 0.40
N ASP A 149 -3.19 16.72 0.96
CA ASP A 149 -4.49 17.31 1.26
C ASP A 149 -4.51 17.94 2.66
N ILE A 150 -3.50 17.69 3.51
CA ILE A 150 -3.34 18.28 4.85
C ILE A 150 -2.49 19.56 4.72
N LEU A 151 -3.12 20.68 4.36
CA LEU A 151 -2.43 21.92 4.03
C LEU A 151 -1.72 22.58 5.21
N GLY A 152 -2.24 22.39 6.42
CA GLY A 152 -1.61 23.00 7.58
C GLY A 152 -2.35 22.73 8.87
N TRP A 153 -1.63 22.87 9.97
CA TRP A 153 -2.12 22.62 11.31
C TRP A 153 -1.54 23.62 12.31
N ARG A 154 -2.23 23.79 13.42
CA ARG A 154 -1.75 24.50 14.61
C ARG A 154 -1.95 23.64 15.83
N THR A 155 -1.02 23.77 16.76
CA THR A 155 -1.03 23.02 18.01
C THR A 155 -0.69 23.93 19.17
N GLU A 156 -1.23 23.62 20.33
CA GLU A 156 -0.94 24.30 21.59
C GLU A 156 -0.62 23.27 22.67
N MET A 157 0.27 23.66 23.60
CA MET A 157 0.54 22.85 24.77
C MET A 157 -0.59 23.03 25.78
N SER A 158 -1.33 21.96 26.07
CA SER A 158 -2.40 21.93 27.05
C SER A 158 -2.28 20.65 27.89
N GLU A 159 -2.32 20.81 29.22
CA GLU A 159 -2.29 19.68 30.18
C GLU A 159 -1.06 18.76 30.02
N GLY A 160 0.07 19.32 29.57
CA GLY A 160 1.31 18.55 29.36
C GLY A 160 1.38 17.78 28.05
N ALA A 161 0.37 17.92 27.18
CA ALA A 161 0.31 17.32 25.85
C ALA A 161 0.14 18.39 24.76
N GLN A 162 0.64 18.10 23.56
CA GLN A 162 0.44 18.93 22.38
C GLN A 162 -0.92 18.59 21.77
N LYS A 163 -1.88 19.51 21.87
CA LYS A 163 -3.23 19.35 21.32
C LYS A 163 -3.37 20.10 19.98
N LEU A 164 -4.12 19.52 19.05
CA LEU A 164 -4.44 20.11 17.76
C LEU A 164 -5.52 21.17 17.95
N THR A 165 -5.25 22.41 17.56
CA THR A 165 -6.19 23.54 17.70
C THR A 165 -6.76 24.03 16.38
N GLN A 166 -6.10 23.72 15.25
CA GLN A 166 -6.61 24.00 13.91
C GLN A 166 -6.04 22.98 12.93
N LEU A 167 -6.86 22.54 11.99
CA LEU A 167 -6.47 21.69 10.87
C LEU A 167 -7.11 22.22 9.60
N ARG A 168 -6.34 22.30 8.49
CA ARG A 168 -6.82 22.72 7.17
C ARG A 168 -6.64 21.59 6.18
N LEU A 169 -7.76 21.14 5.61
CA LEU A 169 -7.83 20.01 4.68
C LEU A 169 -8.31 20.51 3.31
N MET A 170 -7.61 20.10 2.25
CA MET A 170 -8.04 20.27 0.87
C MET A 170 -8.97 19.14 0.48
N GLU A 171 -10.11 19.48 -0.07
CA GLU A 171 -11.09 18.51 -0.58
C GLU A 171 -11.42 18.83 -2.04
N ARG A 172 -11.65 17.81 -2.82
CA ARG A 172 -12.11 17.92 -4.20
C ARG A 172 -13.43 17.19 -4.32
N ILE A 173 -14.51 17.95 -4.38
CA ILE A 173 -15.86 17.43 -4.51
C ILE A 173 -16.33 17.52 -5.95
N VAL A 174 -17.13 16.54 -6.37
CA VAL A 174 -17.79 16.57 -7.67
C VAL A 174 -19.21 17.05 -7.45
N VAL A 175 -19.58 18.13 -8.14
CA VAL A 175 -20.94 18.68 -8.09
C VAL A 175 -21.58 18.61 -9.47
N ALA A 176 -22.90 18.41 -9.51
CA ALA A 176 -23.65 18.42 -10.76
C ALA A 176 -23.51 19.76 -11.49
N ASP A 177 -23.31 19.71 -12.81
CA ASP A 177 -23.29 20.88 -13.70
C ASP A 177 -24.26 20.67 -14.86
N GLY A 178 -25.46 21.12 -14.66
CA GLY A 178 -26.59 20.85 -15.55
C GLY A 178 -27.16 19.43 -15.40
N LEU A 179 -27.83 18.93 -16.46
CA LEU A 179 -28.58 17.69 -16.40
C LEU A 179 -27.68 16.43 -16.47
N TYR A 180 -26.56 16.52 -17.17
CA TYR A 180 -25.66 15.36 -17.43
C TYR A 180 -24.19 15.69 -17.18
N GLY A 181 -23.86 16.96 -16.88
CA GLY A 181 -22.50 17.41 -16.63
C GLY A 181 -22.13 17.35 -15.15
N GLU A 182 -20.84 17.31 -14.91
CA GLU A 182 -20.25 17.42 -13.58
C GLU A 182 -19.05 18.36 -13.62
N LYS A 183 -18.78 19.00 -12.49
CA LYS A 183 -17.55 19.78 -12.31
C LYS A 183 -16.92 19.46 -10.98
N GLN A 184 -15.61 19.43 -10.97
CA GLN A 184 -14.83 19.32 -9.74
C GLN A 184 -14.68 20.70 -9.09
N VAL A 185 -15.01 20.79 -7.81
CA VAL A 185 -14.86 21.99 -6.99
C VAL A 185 -13.84 21.71 -5.89
N GLU A 186 -12.85 22.61 -5.79
CA GLU A 186 -11.90 22.60 -4.68
C GLU A 186 -12.49 23.34 -3.49
N GLN A 187 -12.45 22.73 -2.32
CA GLN A 187 -12.81 23.37 -1.07
C GLN A 187 -11.76 23.12 0.02
N ILE A 188 -11.68 24.03 0.98
CA ILE A 188 -10.84 23.90 2.15
C ILE A 188 -11.75 23.74 3.37
N ARG A 189 -11.60 22.61 4.04
CA ARG A 189 -12.23 22.39 5.34
C ARG A 189 -11.26 22.85 6.41
N VAL A 190 -11.68 23.78 7.23
CA VAL A 190 -10.96 24.25 8.41
C VAL A 190 -11.65 23.70 9.63
N LEU A 191 -10.93 22.88 10.38
CA LEU A 191 -11.40 22.26 11.61
C LEU A 191 -10.76 22.95 12.82
N THR A 192 -11.59 23.25 13.81
CA THR A 192 -11.21 23.69 15.16
C THR A 192 -11.95 22.82 16.18
N PRO A 193 -11.51 22.74 17.45
CA PRO A 193 -12.23 22.00 18.46
C PRO A 193 -13.70 22.44 18.53
N GLY A 194 -14.63 21.52 18.27
CA GLY A 194 -16.06 21.77 18.30
C GLY A 194 -16.67 22.52 17.13
N ALA A 195 -15.88 22.88 16.07
CA ALA A 195 -16.43 23.62 14.93
C ALA A 195 -15.68 23.34 13.62
N PHE A 196 -16.35 23.62 12.50
CA PHE A 196 -15.77 23.55 11.17
C PHE A 196 -16.23 24.73 10.31
N GLU A 197 -15.42 25.06 9.31
CA GLU A 197 -15.74 26.00 8.24
C GLU A 197 -15.39 25.36 6.89
N LEU A 198 -16.23 25.55 5.87
CA LEU A 198 -15.96 25.16 4.49
C LEU A 198 -15.74 26.40 3.64
N HIS A 199 -14.58 26.49 3.02
CA HIS A 199 -14.20 27.59 2.14
C HIS A 199 -14.17 27.12 0.70
N GLN A 200 -14.82 27.85 -0.21
CA GLN A 200 -14.75 27.63 -1.66
C GLN A 200 -14.33 28.92 -2.38
N ARG A 201 -13.84 28.77 -3.60
CA ARG A 201 -13.53 29.93 -4.46
C ARG A 201 -14.79 30.48 -5.08
N ASN A 202 -14.99 31.81 -4.96
CA ASN A 202 -16.04 32.51 -5.68
C ASN A 202 -15.60 32.82 -7.14
N GLU A 203 -16.48 33.40 -7.93
CA GLU A 203 -16.22 33.80 -9.32
C GLU A 203 -14.98 34.72 -9.50
N LYS A 204 -14.58 35.44 -8.45
CA LYS A 204 -13.39 36.31 -8.43
C LYS A 204 -12.14 35.60 -7.95
N ALA A 205 -12.16 34.25 -7.86
CA ALA A 205 -11.10 33.40 -7.38
C ALA A 205 -10.66 33.69 -5.91
N SER A 206 -11.50 34.36 -5.13
CA SER A 206 -11.28 34.61 -3.69
C SER A 206 -11.94 33.49 -2.87
N TRP A 207 -11.28 33.04 -1.82
CA TRP A 207 -11.82 32.10 -0.86
C TRP A 207 -12.86 32.76 0.04
N GLN A 208 -14.01 32.14 0.20
CA GLN A 208 -15.10 32.59 1.09
C GLN A 208 -15.69 31.39 1.81
N ILE A 209 -16.20 31.60 3.01
CA ILE A 209 -16.94 30.59 3.75
C ILE A 209 -18.28 30.37 3.04
N VAL A 210 -18.54 29.13 2.68
CA VAL A 210 -19.80 28.68 2.05
C VAL A 210 -20.68 27.92 3.02
N ASP A 211 -20.07 27.32 4.06
CA ASP A 211 -20.75 26.60 5.11
C ASP A 211 -19.92 26.64 6.39
N GLU A 212 -20.57 26.61 7.55
CA GLU A 212 -19.95 26.54 8.87
C GLU A 212 -20.88 25.86 9.86
N GLY A 213 -20.29 25.20 10.84
CA GLY A 213 -21.09 24.49 11.83
C GLY A 213 -20.31 24.09 13.07
N THR A 214 -21.02 23.45 13.99
CA THR A 214 -20.44 22.92 15.23
C THR A 214 -20.53 21.40 15.26
N THR A 215 -19.55 20.77 15.89
CA THR A 215 -19.52 19.34 16.16
C THR A 215 -19.78 19.09 17.64
N SER A 216 -20.24 17.90 17.98
CA SER A 216 -20.46 17.49 19.37
C SER A 216 -19.15 17.18 20.12
N LEU A 217 -18.04 17.06 19.40
CA LEU A 217 -16.75 16.67 19.94
C LEU A 217 -15.96 17.89 20.45
N SER A 218 -15.31 17.74 21.58
CA SER A 218 -14.48 18.79 22.20
C SER A 218 -13.08 18.89 21.59
N GLU A 219 -12.68 17.94 20.74
CA GLU A 219 -11.42 17.92 20.02
C GLU A 219 -11.66 17.69 18.52
N ILE A 220 -10.63 17.94 17.69
CA ILE A 220 -10.71 17.68 16.26
C ILE A 220 -10.63 16.16 16.05
N PRO A 221 -11.63 15.49 15.48
CA PRO A 221 -11.71 14.04 15.33
C PRO A 221 -10.81 13.52 14.19
N PHE A 222 -9.50 13.78 14.31
CA PHE A 222 -8.52 13.48 13.29
C PHE A 222 -7.37 12.66 13.86
N SER A 223 -7.12 11.51 13.26
CA SER A 223 -6.00 10.62 13.61
C SER A 223 -4.99 10.56 12.47
N VAL A 224 -3.72 10.34 12.77
CA VAL A 224 -2.65 10.24 11.76
C VAL A 224 -1.87 8.96 11.94
N ALA A 225 -1.86 8.15 10.88
CA ALA A 225 -1.05 6.95 10.77
C ALA A 225 0.29 7.26 10.10
N TYR A 226 1.40 6.92 10.74
CA TYR A 226 2.75 7.17 10.24
C TYR A 226 3.46 5.86 9.87
N SER A 227 4.15 5.85 8.74
CA SER A 227 5.11 4.78 8.42
C SER A 227 6.56 5.17 8.77
N ASN A 228 6.88 6.46 8.69
CA ASN A 228 8.20 6.99 9.02
C ASN A 228 8.05 8.41 9.55
N ARG A 229 7.75 8.53 10.85
CA ARG A 229 7.48 9.80 11.51
C ARG A 229 8.76 10.61 11.73
N VAL A 230 8.75 11.88 11.32
CA VAL A 230 9.79 12.89 11.60
C VAL A 230 9.31 13.90 12.65
N GLY A 231 8.05 14.29 12.56
CA GLY A 231 7.42 15.25 13.47
C GLY A 231 5.91 15.09 13.52
N MET A 232 5.22 16.07 14.10
CA MET A 232 3.75 16.09 14.07
C MET A 232 3.28 16.50 12.68
N PHE A 233 2.53 15.62 12.00
CA PHE A 233 2.15 15.72 10.59
C PHE A 233 3.35 15.80 9.63
N GLU A 234 4.52 15.35 10.08
CA GLU A 234 5.72 15.31 9.27
C GLU A 234 6.27 13.90 9.17
N SER A 235 6.57 13.47 7.95
CA SER A 235 7.08 12.14 7.66
C SER A 235 7.88 12.13 6.36
N ARG A 236 8.56 11.00 6.12
CA ARG A 236 9.16 10.69 4.82
C ARG A 236 8.59 9.38 4.29
N PRO A 237 8.43 9.25 2.98
CA PRO A 237 8.07 7.96 2.38
C PRO A 237 9.10 6.89 2.77
N PRO A 238 8.67 5.73 3.30
CA PRO A 238 9.61 4.71 3.78
C PRO A 238 10.40 4.04 2.64
N MET A 239 9.90 4.16 1.39
CA MET A 239 10.46 3.54 0.20
C MET A 239 10.99 4.57 -0.82
N GLU A 240 11.42 5.74 -0.38
CA GLU A 240 11.92 6.81 -1.25
C GLU A 240 13.14 6.35 -2.05
N ASP A 241 14.08 5.63 -1.43
CA ASP A 241 15.26 5.09 -2.09
C ASP A 241 14.90 4.13 -3.25
N ILE A 242 13.84 3.37 -3.10
CA ILE A 242 13.33 2.48 -4.16
C ILE A 242 12.73 3.27 -5.31
N ALA A 243 12.09 4.41 -5.04
CA ALA A 243 11.60 5.29 -6.09
C ALA A 243 12.75 5.82 -6.97
N GLU A 244 13.86 6.21 -6.37
CA GLU A 244 15.06 6.65 -7.09
C GLU A 244 15.69 5.51 -7.91
N LEU A 245 15.76 4.30 -7.36
CA LEU A 245 16.25 3.12 -8.10
C LEU A 245 15.31 2.76 -9.26
N ASN A 246 14.01 2.89 -9.09
CA ASN A 246 13.02 2.66 -10.15
C ASN A 246 13.16 3.69 -11.27
N LEU A 247 13.37 4.97 -10.93
CA LEU A 247 13.66 6.01 -11.92
C LEU A 247 14.94 5.69 -12.69
N LYS A 248 16.02 5.29 -11.97
CA LYS A 248 17.27 4.90 -12.62
C LYS A 248 17.10 3.71 -13.55
N THR A 249 16.30 2.73 -13.16
CA THR A 249 15.96 1.59 -14.02
C THR A 249 15.22 2.04 -15.28
N TYR A 250 14.25 2.95 -15.15
CA TYR A 250 13.53 3.52 -16.30
C TYR A 250 14.46 4.22 -17.30
N GLN A 251 15.44 4.99 -16.82
CA GLN A 251 16.43 5.67 -17.67
C GLN A 251 17.29 4.67 -18.45
N ILE A 252 17.89 3.71 -17.74
CA ILE A 252 18.77 2.70 -18.38
C ILE A 252 17.97 1.80 -19.33
N GLN A 253 16.74 1.43 -18.97
CA GLN A 253 15.87 0.64 -19.83
C GLN A 253 15.56 1.40 -21.13
N SER A 254 15.22 2.70 -21.04
CA SER A 254 14.97 3.54 -22.22
C SER A 254 16.19 3.64 -23.14
N ASP A 255 17.39 3.79 -22.57
CA ASP A 255 18.63 3.86 -23.35
C ASP A 255 18.93 2.52 -24.02
N LEU A 256 18.78 1.41 -23.31
CA LEU A 256 18.98 0.05 -23.84
C LEU A 256 17.98 -0.27 -24.96
N ASP A 257 16.68 0.02 -24.75
CA ASP A 257 15.63 -0.20 -25.75
C ASP A 257 15.90 0.62 -27.03
N ASN A 258 16.41 1.85 -26.89
CA ASN A 258 16.79 2.69 -28.01
C ASN A 258 18.02 2.12 -28.76
N MET A 259 19.04 1.70 -28.01
CA MET A 259 20.23 1.06 -28.61
C MET A 259 19.86 -0.23 -29.35
N LEU A 260 19.03 -1.09 -28.76
CA LEU A 260 18.56 -2.33 -29.38
C LEU A 260 17.73 -2.04 -30.63
N HIS A 261 16.91 -1.00 -30.62
CA HIS A 261 16.12 -0.59 -31.78
C HIS A 261 17.03 -0.14 -32.94
N ILE A 262 18.03 0.68 -32.67
CA ILE A 262 18.97 1.16 -33.69
C ILE A 262 19.81 0.00 -34.22
N SER A 263 20.30 -0.87 -33.34
CA SER A 263 21.18 -2.00 -33.74
C SER A 263 20.40 -3.15 -34.38
N GLY A 264 19.10 -3.24 -34.15
CA GLY A 264 18.24 -4.26 -34.77
C GLY A 264 18.03 -4.05 -36.28
N VAL A 265 18.43 -2.90 -36.82
CA VAL A 265 18.38 -2.61 -38.25
C VAL A 265 19.83 -2.52 -38.77
N PRO A 266 20.39 -3.62 -39.33
CA PRO A 266 21.74 -3.62 -39.90
C PRO A 266 21.87 -2.56 -41.00
N MET A 267 22.91 -1.74 -40.93
CA MET A 267 23.20 -0.77 -41.99
C MET A 267 23.94 -1.44 -43.13
N LEU A 268 23.38 -1.37 -44.33
CA LEU A 268 24.08 -1.81 -45.53
C LEU A 268 25.08 -0.72 -45.97
N ALA A 269 26.36 -1.01 -45.86
CA ALA A 269 27.40 -0.09 -46.29
C ALA A 269 27.96 -0.51 -47.65
N PHE A 270 28.12 0.47 -48.52
CA PHE A 270 28.71 0.30 -49.84
C PHE A 270 30.10 0.96 -49.86
N TYR A 271 31.11 0.22 -50.27
CA TYR A 271 32.47 0.70 -50.44
C TYR A 271 32.85 0.71 -51.91
N GLY A 272 33.61 1.72 -52.37
CA GLY A 272 34.09 1.83 -53.72
C GLY A 272 33.08 2.33 -54.76
N PHE A 273 31.91 2.81 -54.30
CA PHE A 273 30.92 3.45 -55.20
C PHE A 273 31.25 4.95 -55.36
N PRO A 274 31.14 5.51 -56.58
CA PRO A 274 31.33 6.93 -56.78
C PRO A 274 30.21 7.73 -56.09
N THR A 275 30.56 8.88 -55.49
CA THR A 275 29.63 9.76 -54.74
C THR A 275 28.48 10.32 -55.56
N SER A 276 28.53 10.15 -56.90
CA SER A 276 27.51 10.56 -57.87
C SER A 276 26.54 9.42 -58.27
N ALA A 277 26.63 8.27 -57.63
CA ALA A 277 25.66 7.20 -57.86
C ALA A 277 24.29 7.61 -57.38
N GLU A 278 23.30 7.62 -58.27
CA GLU A 278 21.88 7.73 -57.92
C GLU A 278 21.53 6.64 -56.89
N GLU A 279 20.52 6.91 -56.07
CA GLU A 279 20.05 6.06 -54.96
C GLU A 279 20.16 4.56 -55.29
N VAL A 280 20.99 3.84 -54.48
CA VAL A 280 21.07 2.38 -54.57
C VAL A 280 19.88 1.79 -53.82
N SER A 281 18.87 1.30 -54.56
CA SER A 281 17.77 0.56 -53.97
C SER A 281 18.24 -0.86 -53.61
N ALA A 282 18.00 -1.25 -52.38
CA ALA A 282 18.28 -2.62 -51.91
C ALA A 282 16.99 -3.22 -51.32
N GLY A 283 16.43 -4.21 -52.01
CA GLY A 283 15.20 -4.88 -51.62
C GLY A 283 15.24 -6.40 -51.88
N PRO A 284 14.28 -7.16 -51.33
CA PRO A 284 14.18 -8.59 -51.60
C PRO A 284 13.98 -8.85 -53.11
N GLY A 285 14.97 -9.54 -53.72
CA GLY A 285 14.92 -9.87 -55.15
C GLY A 285 15.60 -8.88 -56.07
N GLU A 286 16.23 -7.80 -55.57
CA GLU A 286 17.05 -6.88 -56.36
C GLU A 286 18.49 -7.34 -56.42
N ALA A 287 19.09 -7.37 -57.62
CA ALA A 287 20.51 -7.68 -57.83
C ALA A 287 21.29 -6.38 -57.90
N ILE A 288 22.27 -6.21 -57.03
CA ILE A 288 23.18 -5.06 -57.03
C ILE A 288 24.46 -5.41 -57.81
N ALA A 289 24.78 -4.67 -58.85
CA ALA A 289 26.02 -4.81 -59.58
C ALA A 289 27.10 -3.97 -58.90
N PHE A 290 28.28 -4.57 -58.59
CA PHE A 290 29.43 -3.92 -58.00
C PHE A 290 30.47 -3.50 -59.02
N PRO A 291 31.08 -2.30 -58.89
CA PRO A 291 32.32 -1.99 -59.57
C PRO A 291 33.44 -2.98 -59.19
N ALA A 292 34.53 -3.06 -59.97
CA ALA A 292 35.59 -4.06 -59.76
C ALA A 292 36.21 -4.03 -58.34
N ASP A 293 36.22 -2.86 -57.70
CA ASP A 293 36.71 -2.67 -56.33
C ASP A 293 35.58 -2.39 -55.33
N GLY A 294 34.31 -2.53 -55.75
CA GLY A 294 33.12 -2.28 -54.89
C GLY A 294 32.74 -3.49 -54.02
N ARG A 295 32.36 -3.25 -52.83
CA ARG A 295 31.77 -4.26 -51.91
C ARG A 295 30.61 -3.67 -51.10
N ALA A 296 29.69 -4.53 -50.73
CA ALA A 296 28.70 -4.20 -49.74
C ALA A 296 28.85 -5.13 -48.51
N GLU A 297 28.71 -4.57 -47.34
CA GLU A 297 28.64 -5.37 -46.13
C GLU A 297 27.61 -4.79 -45.18
N TYR A 298 26.98 -5.64 -44.39
CA TYR A 298 26.17 -5.19 -43.30
C TYR A 298 27.03 -4.79 -42.10
N ILE A 299 26.92 -3.54 -41.66
CA ILE A 299 27.56 -3.06 -40.46
C ILE A 299 26.59 -3.26 -39.30
N GLU A 300 26.99 -4.13 -38.39
CA GLU A 300 26.28 -4.34 -37.13
C GLU A 300 27.11 -3.75 -35.98
N PRO A 301 26.45 -3.06 -35.02
CA PRO A 301 27.12 -2.65 -33.79
C PRO A 301 27.68 -3.86 -33.03
N ALA A 302 28.87 -3.75 -32.49
CA ALA A 302 29.59 -4.87 -31.85
C ALA A 302 28.98 -5.41 -30.55
N GLY A 303 27.86 -4.90 -30.08
CA GLY A 303 27.02 -5.42 -28.97
C GLY A 303 27.65 -5.46 -27.57
N LYS A 304 28.95 -5.24 -27.40
CA LYS A 304 29.69 -5.38 -26.12
C LYS A 304 29.17 -4.44 -25.02
N SER A 305 28.59 -3.29 -25.35
CA SER A 305 28.04 -2.35 -24.40
C SER A 305 26.69 -2.81 -23.83
N TYR A 306 25.95 -3.68 -24.52
CA TYR A 306 24.63 -4.14 -24.10
C TYR A 306 24.71 -5.04 -22.87
N ASP A 307 25.70 -5.94 -22.82
CA ASP A 307 25.92 -6.84 -21.69
C ASP A 307 26.13 -6.09 -20.37
N SER A 308 26.83 -4.96 -20.42
CA SER A 308 27.03 -4.13 -19.21
C SER A 308 25.75 -3.46 -18.74
N GLN A 309 24.88 -3.05 -19.66
CA GLN A 309 23.59 -2.45 -19.32
C GLN A 309 22.59 -3.52 -18.81
N PHE A 310 22.53 -4.69 -19.44
CA PHE A 310 21.76 -5.82 -18.92
C PHE A 310 22.16 -6.19 -17.49
N LYS A 311 23.48 -6.36 -17.24
CA LYS A 311 23.97 -6.62 -15.88
C LYS A 311 23.61 -5.51 -14.89
N ARG A 312 23.64 -4.24 -15.34
CA ARG A 312 23.25 -3.13 -14.47
C ARG A 312 21.75 -3.16 -14.14
N LEU A 313 20.88 -3.49 -15.10
CA LEU A 313 19.45 -3.66 -14.86
C LEU A 313 19.18 -4.83 -13.90
N GLU A 314 19.87 -5.95 -14.04
CA GLU A 314 19.77 -7.08 -13.10
C GLU A 314 20.21 -6.68 -11.68
N GLN A 315 21.32 -5.93 -11.56
CA GLN A 315 21.77 -5.42 -10.26
C GLN A 315 20.76 -4.47 -9.62
N LEU A 316 20.16 -3.56 -10.40
CA LEU A 316 19.12 -2.64 -9.90
C LEU A 316 17.87 -3.40 -9.45
N ALA A 317 17.42 -4.37 -10.23
CA ALA A 317 16.30 -5.22 -9.84
C ALA A 317 16.60 -6.01 -8.55
N GLY A 318 17.83 -6.52 -8.41
CA GLY A 318 18.31 -7.17 -7.19
C GLY A 318 18.29 -6.23 -5.98
N GLN A 319 18.82 -5.00 -6.13
CA GLN A 319 18.82 -3.97 -5.08
C GLN A 319 17.40 -3.59 -4.65
N ILE A 320 16.50 -3.38 -5.61
CA ILE A 320 15.08 -3.06 -5.33
C ILE A 320 14.42 -4.20 -4.54
N ASN A 321 14.65 -5.46 -4.95
CA ASN A 321 14.10 -6.63 -4.25
C ASN A 321 14.68 -6.77 -2.83
N GLU A 322 15.99 -6.57 -2.67
CA GLU A 322 16.65 -6.62 -1.35
C GLU A 322 16.10 -5.55 -0.40
N LEU A 323 16.00 -4.29 -0.85
CA LEU A 323 15.43 -3.21 -0.05
C LEU A 323 13.96 -3.46 0.28
N GLY A 324 13.16 -3.91 -0.70
CA GLY A 324 11.76 -4.23 -0.48
C GLY A 324 11.56 -5.35 0.53
N LEU A 325 12.37 -6.39 0.46
CA LEU A 325 12.31 -7.52 1.38
C LEU A 325 12.81 -7.15 2.78
N SER A 326 13.85 -6.30 2.89
CA SER A 326 14.35 -5.82 4.17
C SER A 326 13.31 -4.98 4.94
N ALA A 327 12.44 -4.26 4.24
CA ALA A 327 11.33 -3.53 4.84
C ALA A 327 10.31 -4.45 5.55
N VAL A 328 10.16 -5.68 5.07
CA VAL A 328 9.27 -6.70 5.64
C VAL A 328 9.96 -7.48 6.75
N LEU A 329 11.17 -7.93 6.49
CA LEU A 329 11.87 -8.88 7.35
C LEU A 329 12.80 -8.24 8.38
N GLY A 330 13.13 -6.96 8.22
CA GLY A 330 14.10 -6.27 9.09
C GLY A 330 15.54 -6.77 8.96
N GLN A 331 15.88 -7.52 7.89
CA GLN A 331 17.15 -8.25 7.78
C GLN A 331 17.99 -7.87 6.56
N LYS A 332 19.32 -7.95 6.72
CA LYS A 332 20.26 -8.08 5.61
C LYS A 332 20.21 -9.50 5.06
N LEU A 333 19.98 -9.63 3.75
CA LEU A 333 19.98 -10.90 3.00
C LEU A 333 21.42 -11.41 2.77
N SER A 334 22.26 -11.56 3.79
CA SER A 334 23.49 -12.33 3.66
C SER A 334 23.21 -13.78 4.02
N ALA A 335 23.81 -14.71 3.24
CA ALA A 335 23.64 -16.16 3.42
C ALA A 335 24.13 -16.61 4.79
N GLU A 336 23.25 -16.67 5.77
CA GLU A 336 23.52 -17.13 7.12
C GLU A 336 22.77 -18.45 7.41
N THR A 337 23.33 -19.21 8.35
CA THR A 337 22.78 -20.53 8.76
C THR A 337 21.38 -20.41 9.33
N ALA A 338 20.58 -21.48 9.25
CA ALA A 338 19.20 -21.54 9.73
C ALA A 338 19.04 -21.06 11.20
N GLU A 339 20.10 -21.18 12.01
CA GLU A 339 20.15 -20.78 13.41
C GLU A 339 20.32 -19.27 13.60
N ALA A 340 21.13 -18.63 12.76
CA ALA A 340 21.26 -17.16 12.71
C ALA A 340 19.93 -16.52 12.25
N LYS A 341 19.20 -17.15 11.31
CA LYS A 341 17.85 -16.73 10.91
C LYS A 341 16.82 -16.76 12.03
N ARG A 342 16.95 -17.66 13.01
CA ARG A 342 16.03 -17.74 14.18
C ARG A 342 16.30 -16.64 15.19
N ILE A 343 17.56 -16.29 15.42
CA ILE A 343 17.97 -15.25 16.39
C ILE A 343 17.66 -13.86 15.84
N ASP A 344 17.85 -13.63 14.54
CA ASP A 344 17.55 -12.36 13.87
C ASP A 344 16.05 -12.04 13.77
N ARG A 345 15.20 -13.07 13.69
CA ARG A 345 13.73 -12.90 13.72
C ARG A 345 13.22 -12.24 15.01
N SER A 346 13.99 -12.28 16.08
CA SER A 346 13.63 -11.70 17.38
C SER A 346 14.10 -10.26 17.60
N GLN A 347 14.89 -9.68 16.69
CA GLN A 347 15.57 -8.39 16.91
C GLN A 347 15.24 -7.29 15.88
N GLY A 348 14.41 -7.54 14.88
CA GLY A 348 14.14 -6.55 13.84
C GLY A 348 12.77 -5.89 13.99
N ASP A 349 12.72 -4.66 14.47
CA ASP A 349 11.60 -3.76 14.21
C ASP A 349 11.52 -3.53 12.69
N SER A 350 10.81 -4.41 11.98
CA SER A 350 10.59 -4.22 10.55
C SER A 350 9.73 -2.96 10.34
N THR A 351 9.95 -2.23 9.26
CA THR A 351 9.11 -1.09 8.88
C THR A 351 7.63 -1.46 8.90
N MET A 352 7.31 -2.70 8.50
CA MET A 352 5.94 -3.21 8.49
C MET A 352 5.33 -3.37 9.89
N MET A 353 6.13 -3.74 10.91
CA MET A 353 5.65 -3.79 12.30
C MET A 353 5.24 -2.41 12.81
N VAL A 354 6.05 -1.39 12.51
CA VAL A 354 5.72 0.00 12.86
C VAL A 354 4.45 0.46 12.13
N ILE A 355 4.33 0.16 10.84
CA ILE A 355 3.14 0.50 10.06
C ILE A 355 1.90 -0.18 10.65
N ALA A 356 1.95 -1.47 10.94
CA ALA A 356 0.83 -2.21 11.52
C ALA A 356 0.40 -1.64 12.89
N GLN A 357 1.37 -1.31 13.75
CA GLN A 357 1.08 -0.68 15.03
C GLN A 357 0.40 0.68 14.85
N GLN A 358 0.90 1.52 13.95
CA GLN A 358 0.33 2.84 13.67
C GLN A 358 -1.07 2.76 13.02
N VAL A 359 -1.31 1.76 12.18
CA VAL A 359 -2.64 1.48 11.63
C VAL A 359 -3.60 1.09 12.75
N GLN A 360 -3.19 0.19 13.65
CA GLN A 360 -3.99 -0.22 14.81
C GLN A 360 -4.33 0.98 15.69
N ASP A 361 -3.32 1.77 16.11
CA ASP A 361 -3.53 2.96 16.93
C ASP A 361 -4.48 3.98 16.26
N THR A 362 -4.41 4.07 14.91
CA THR A 362 -5.28 4.95 14.14
C THR A 362 -6.72 4.44 14.11
N ILE A 363 -6.92 3.14 13.89
CA ILE A 363 -8.27 2.52 13.93
C ILE A 363 -8.88 2.70 15.32
N ASP A 364 -8.11 2.44 16.40
CA ASP A 364 -8.61 2.58 17.78
C ASP A 364 -9.01 4.03 18.09
N ASN A 365 -8.22 5.02 17.63
CA ASN A 365 -8.61 6.43 17.74
C ASN A 365 -9.89 6.75 16.95
N CYS A 366 -10.02 6.20 15.74
CA CYS A 366 -11.22 6.40 14.92
C CYS A 366 -12.45 5.73 15.56
N LEU A 367 -12.31 4.54 16.15
CA LEU A 367 -13.36 3.87 16.91
C LEU A 367 -13.81 4.74 18.10
N ARG A 368 -12.87 5.36 18.81
CA ARG A 368 -13.18 6.27 19.90
C ARG A 368 -14.02 7.46 19.43
N PHE A 369 -13.59 8.18 18.38
CA PHE A 369 -14.36 9.30 17.84
C PHE A 369 -15.72 8.87 17.30
N HIS A 370 -15.78 7.70 16.63
CA HIS A 370 -17.02 7.15 16.10
C HIS A 370 -18.02 6.84 17.22
N ALA A 371 -17.56 6.20 18.30
CA ALA A 371 -18.37 5.92 19.49
C ALA A 371 -18.81 7.21 20.20
N GLU A 372 -17.94 8.21 20.31
CA GLU A 372 -18.28 9.52 20.89
C GLU A 372 -19.39 10.22 20.10
N TYR A 373 -19.38 10.19 18.76
CA TYR A 373 -20.47 10.73 17.94
C TYR A 373 -21.82 10.02 18.21
N LEU A 374 -21.77 8.72 18.47
CA LEU A 374 -22.95 7.92 18.77
C LEU A 374 -23.33 7.92 20.25
N ASN A 375 -22.56 8.59 21.13
CA ASN A 375 -22.71 8.55 22.59
C ASN A 375 -22.62 7.12 23.15
N ILE A 376 -21.77 6.26 22.57
CA ILE A 376 -21.54 4.89 23.00
C ILE A 376 -20.32 4.86 23.92
N ILE A 377 -20.45 4.22 25.08
CA ILE A 377 -19.36 4.12 26.08
C ILE A 377 -18.39 2.99 25.74
N GLN A 378 -18.92 1.88 25.18
CA GLN A 378 -18.10 0.72 24.81
C GLN A 378 -17.42 0.95 23.48
N VAL A 379 -16.16 1.36 23.53
CA VAL A 379 -15.34 1.69 22.36
C VAL A 379 -14.72 0.44 21.74
N GLY A 380 -14.15 -0.45 22.57
CA GLY A 380 -13.38 -1.61 22.14
C GLY A 380 -12.03 -1.23 21.52
N ASN A 381 -11.37 -2.19 20.89
CA ASN A 381 -10.09 -2.03 20.21
C ASN A 381 -10.02 -2.91 18.95
N SER A 382 -9.03 -2.64 18.12
CA SER A 382 -8.73 -3.41 16.92
C SER A 382 -7.46 -4.23 17.08
N ILE A 383 -7.34 -5.33 16.34
CA ILE A 383 -6.12 -6.12 16.19
C ILE A 383 -5.79 -6.20 14.71
N VAL A 384 -4.67 -5.58 14.33
CA VAL A 384 -4.14 -5.60 12.97
C VAL A 384 -3.09 -6.70 12.84
N ASN A 385 -3.04 -7.36 11.69
CA ASN A 385 -2.06 -8.41 11.41
C ASN A 385 -0.62 -7.93 11.59
N ARG A 386 0.17 -8.67 12.34
CA ARG A 386 1.62 -8.46 12.56
C ARG A 386 2.46 -9.64 12.10
N ASP A 387 1.82 -10.69 11.59
CA ASP A 387 2.50 -11.85 11.03
C ASP A 387 2.64 -11.69 9.51
N PHE A 388 3.76 -11.14 9.07
CA PHE A 388 4.02 -10.84 7.66
C PHE A 388 4.72 -11.97 6.91
N VAL A 389 5.31 -12.93 7.64
CA VAL A 389 6.19 -13.94 7.04
C VAL A 389 5.42 -15.22 6.68
N GLY A 390 4.22 -15.41 7.23
CA GLY A 390 3.38 -16.58 6.97
C GLY A 390 4.15 -17.89 7.14
N ALA A 391 4.92 -18.02 8.20
CA ALA A 391 5.59 -19.29 8.49
C ALA A 391 4.53 -20.30 8.89
N ARG A 392 3.99 -21.02 7.90
CA ARG A 392 3.19 -22.21 8.18
C ARG A 392 4.02 -23.12 9.05
N LEU A 393 3.48 -23.50 10.20
CA LEU A 393 4.16 -24.45 11.09
C LEU A 393 4.48 -25.74 10.32
N GLU A 394 5.76 -26.10 10.28
CA GLU A 394 6.15 -27.37 9.69
C GLU A 394 5.54 -28.54 10.48
N PRO A 395 5.28 -29.70 9.86
CA PRO A 395 4.70 -30.86 10.56
C PRO A 395 5.48 -31.27 11.82
N ALA A 396 6.80 -31.03 11.84
CA ALA A 396 7.63 -31.28 13.00
C ALA A 396 7.34 -30.33 14.17
N ASP A 397 7.09 -29.04 13.88
CA ASP A 397 6.76 -28.04 14.89
C ASP A 397 5.34 -28.25 15.42
N GLN A 398 4.39 -28.68 14.57
CA GLN A 398 3.03 -29.06 14.98
C GLN A 398 3.06 -30.24 15.97
N LEU A 399 3.89 -31.25 15.66
CA LEU A 399 4.07 -32.40 16.52
C LEU A 399 4.70 -32.01 17.88
N ALA A 400 5.69 -31.10 17.87
CA ALA A 400 6.32 -30.62 19.09
C ALA A 400 5.34 -29.81 19.97
N LEU A 401 4.47 -28.99 19.37
CA LEU A 401 3.40 -28.27 20.07
C LEU A 401 2.39 -29.23 20.69
N LEU A 402 1.97 -30.28 19.96
CA LEU A 402 1.07 -31.29 20.46
C LEU A 402 1.69 -32.06 21.62
N GLN A 403 2.98 -32.40 21.55
CA GLN A 403 3.72 -33.03 22.65
C GLN A 403 3.81 -32.16 23.88
N THR A 404 4.05 -30.86 23.73
CA THR A 404 4.09 -29.90 24.85
C THR A 404 2.72 -29.75 25.51
N TYR A 405 1.66 -29.79 24.75
CA TYR A 405 0.30 -29.80 25.25
C TYR A 405 -0.02 -31.12 26.01
N THR A 406 0.28 -32.29 25.42
CA THR A 406 0.05 -33.57 26.06
C THR A 406 0.90 -33.78 27.31
N ALA A 407 2.07 -33.12 27.40
CA ALA A 407 2.90 -33.07 28.59
C ALA A 407 2.38 -32.10 29.68
N GLY A 408 1.28 -31.36 29.41
CA GLY A 408 0.67 -30.42 30.35
C GLY A 408 1.46 -29.10 30.54
N VAL A 409 2.41 -28.79 29.64
CA VAL A 409 3.25 -27.57 29.72
C VAL A 409 2.51 -26.33 29.22
N ILE A 410 1.62 -26.49 28.22
CA ILE A 410 0.80 -25.43 27.66
C ILE A 410 -0.69 -25.79 27.76
N SER A 411 -1.54 -24.77 27.84
CA SER A 411 -2.99 -24.94 27.86
C SER A 411 -3.55 -25.25 26.47
N GLN A 412 -4.76 -25.79 26.39
CA GLN A 412 -5.49 -26.00 25.14
C GLN A 412 -5.66 -24.69 24.37
N LYS A 413 -5.96 -23.58 25.08
CA LYS A 413 -6.08 -22.25 24.48
C LYS A 413 -4.76 -21.86 23.80
N THR A 414 -3.64 -21.99 24.48
CA THR A 414 -2.32 -21.68 23.91
C THR A 414 -1.96 -22.56 22.72
N LEU A 415 -2.33 -23.85 22.75
CA LEU A 415 -2.12 -24.75 21.61
C LEU A 415 -2.92 -24.27 20.39
N LEU A 416 -4.22 -24.00 20.55
CA LEU A 416 -5.09 -23.52 19.47
C LEU A 416 -4.64 -22.19 18.92
N GLU A 417 -4.24 -21.25 19.78
CA GLU A 417 -3.65 -19.96 19.37
C GLU A 417 -2.37 -20.14 18.55
N GLN A 418 -1.48 -21.04 18.95
CA GLN A 418 -0.23 -21.30 18.21
C GLN A 418 -0.50 -21.99 16.86
N LEU A 419 -1.46 -22.89 16.78
CA LEU A 419 -1.87 -23.54 15.53
C LEU A 419 -2.57 -22.56 14.57
N ALA A 420 -3.41 -21.67 15.08
CA ALA A 420 -4.06 -20.60 14.31
C ALA A 420 -3.03 -19.58 13.80
N ASN A 421 -2.09 -19.15 14.67
CA ASN A 421 -1.02 -18.25 14.29
C ASN A 421 -0.04 -18.87 13.28
N GLY A 422 0.10 -20.20 13.29
CA GLY A 422 0.93 -20.95 12.35
C GLY A 422 0.25 -21.37 11.06
N ASP A 423 -0.89 -20.76 10.70
CA ASP A 423 -1.68 -21.05 9.48
C ASP A 423 -2.00 -22.55 9.30
N VAL A 424 -2.17 -23.28 10.40
CA VAL A 424 -2.56 -24.70 10.40
C VAL A 424 -4.08 -24.85 10.42
N LEU A 425 -4.73 -23.94 11.12
CA LEU A 425 -6.19 -23.81 11.21
C LEU A 425 -6.66 -22.75 10.22
N GLY A 426 -7.88 -22.87 9.71
CA GLY A 426 -8.45 -21.93 8.72
C GLY A 426 -8.54 -20.51 9.26
N ASP A 427 -8.59 -19.51 8.36
CA ASP A 427 -8.65 -18.08 8.73
C ASP A 427 -9.92 -17.73 9.52
N ASP A 428 -11.00 -18.50 9.36
CA ASP A 428 -12.28 -18.35 10.07
C ASP A 428 -12.32 -19.08 11.42
N PHE A 429 -11.17 -19.62 11.90
CA PHE A 429 -11.11 -20.40 13.13
C PHE A 429 -11.10 -19.50 14.37
N GLU A 430 -12.17 -19.56 15.14
CA GLU A 430 -12.34 -18.83 16.41
C GLU A 430 -11.95 -19.72 17.60
N VAL A 431 -10.81 -19.40 18.24
CA VAL A 431 -10.27 -20.16 19.38
C VAL A 431 -11.26 -20.27 20.54
N GLU A 432 -12.03 -19.24 20.80
CA GLU A 432 -12.98 -19.24 21.92
C GLU A 432 -14.24 -20.07 21.63
N GLU A 433 -14.73 -20.07 20.39
CA GLU A 433 -15.83 -20.95 19.98
C GLU A 433 -15.44 -22.41 20.07
N GLU A 434 -14.23 -22.77 19.62
CA GLU A 434 -13.71 -24.15 19.73
C GLU A 434 -13.51 -24.59 21.18
N LEU A 435 -13.01 -23.68 22.04
CA LEU A 435 -12.88 -23.98 23.46
C LEU A 435 -14.24 -24.20 24.12
N MET A 436 -15.27 -23.43 23.78
CA MET A 436 -16.63 -23.64 24.27
C MET A 436 -17.25 -24.92 23.74
N ALA A 437 -17.02 -25.24 22.46
CA ALA A 437 -17.50 -26.46 21.84
C ALA A 437 -16.87 -27.71 22.48
N THR A 438 -15.56 -27.71 22.72
CA THR A 438 -14.85 -28.81 23.37
C THR A 438 -15.23 -28.96 24.84
N GLN A 439 -15.47 -27.90 25.59
CA GLN A 439 -15.98 -27.95 26.95
C GLN A 439 -17.41 -28.53 27.03
N ASN A 440 -18.28 -28.13 26.11
CA ASN A 440 -19.64 -28.64 26.02
C ASN A 440 -19.67 -30.10 25.51
N GLY A 441 -18.80 -30.48 24.57
CA GLY A 441 -18.64 -31.85 24.08
C GLY A 441 -18.16 -32.81 25.18
N GLY A 442 -17.22 -32.37 26.01
CA GLY A 442 -16.74 -33.16 27.17
C GLY A 442 -17.82 -33.37 28.24
N LEU A 443 -18.77 -32.46 28.39
CA LEU A 443 -19.91 -32.60 29.28
C LEU A 443 -20.95 -33.58 28.74
N ILE A 444 -21.10 -33.72 27.41
CA ILE A 444 -22.00 -34.70 26.77
C ILE A 444 -21.43 -36.11 26.88
N GLU A 445 -20.12 -36.30 26.76
CA GLU A 445 -19.50 -37.64 27.00
C GLU A 445 -19.54 -38.08 28.45
N MET A 446 -19.42 -37.16 29.40
CA MET A 446 -19.59 -37.50 30.82
C MET A 446 -21.05 -37.77 31.21
N ALA A 447 -22.01 -37.20 30.51
CA ALA A 447 -23.45 -37.45 30.75
C ALA A 447 -23.97 -38.70 30.04
N GLY A 448 -23.28 -39.20 29.00
CA GLY A 448 -23.64 -40.38 28.21
C GLY A 448 -23.06 -41.69 28.75
N GLY A 449 -22.24 -41.68 29.79
CA GLY A 449 -21.59 -42.87 30.35
C GLY A 449 -22.44 -43.65 31.34
N GLN A 450 -23.70 -43.96 31.05
CA GLN A 450 -24.46 -45.03 31.74
C GLN A 450 -24.65 -46.20 30.80
N GLN A 451 -23.91 -47.25 31.14
CA GLN A 451 -24.01 -48.66 30.78
C GLN A 451 -25.28 -49.07 29.99
N GLN A 452 -25.15 -49.46 28.77
CA GLN A 452 -25.96 -50.48 28.14
C GLN A 452 -25.16 -51.79 28.14
N GLN A 453 -25.52 -52.69 29.07
CA GLN A 453 -25.18 -54.11 29.01
C GLN A 453 -25.84 -54.66 27.75
N VAL A 454 -25.05 -55.17 26.84
CA VAL A 454 -25.52 -56.00 25.73
C VAL A 454 -25.64 -57.42 26.29
N GLU A 455 -26.88 -57.84 26.50
CA GLU A 455 -27.20 -59.31 26.70
C GLU A 455 -26.94 -59.98 25.37
N ASP A 456 -26.03 -60.95 25.43
CA ASP A 456 -25.86 -62.06 24.47
C ASP A 456 -27.15 -62.82 24.30
N SER A 457 -27.76 -62.81 23.14
CA SER A 457 -28.70 -63.79 22.67
C SER A 457 -28.23 -64.42 21.36
N ILE A 458 -27.59 -65.53 21.47
CA ILE A 458 -27.29 -66.48 20.38
C ILE A 458 -28.60 -67.16 19.99
N PRO A 459 -29.02 -67.25 18.75
CA PRO A 459 -29.98 -68.23 18.27
C PRO A 459 -29.24 -69.43 17.71
N GLU A 460 -29.28 -70.57 18.39
CA GLU A 460 -29.18 -71.86 17.76
C GLU A 460 -30.44 -72.12 16.90
N ASP A 461 -30.29 -72.39 15.63
CA ASP A 461 -30.76 -73.64 14.98
C ASP A 461 -30.44 -73.59 13.48
N ILE A 462 -29.59 -74.55 13.14
CA ILE A 462 -29.45 -75.04 11.77
C ILE A 462 -30.06 -76.41 11.74
N SER A 463 -31.20 -76.57 11.12
CA SER A 463 -31.69 -77.89 10.68
C SER A 463 -31.50 -77.96 9.18
N THR A 464 -30.65 -78.88 8.79
CA THR A 464 -30.58 -79.48 7.48
C THR A 464 -31.91 -80.08 7.10
N ASP A 465 -32.38 -79.91 5.86
CA ASP A 465 -32.97 -80.98 5.09
C ASP A 465 -32.91 -80.79 3.56
N ASP A 466 -32.65 -81.90 2.90
CA ASP A 466 -32.52 -82.20 1.49
C ASP A 466 -33.78 -81.89 0.64
N SER A 467 -33.57 -81.39 -0.55
CA SER A 467 -34.05 -81.99 -1.82
C SER A 467 -33.71 -81.10 -2.99
#